data_5b5f04384740959e61f89c411293bc62
#
_entry.id   5b5f04384740959e61f89c411293bc62
#
_cell.length_a   1.000
_cell.length_b   1.000
_cell.length_c   1.000
_cell.angle_alpha   90.00
_cell.angle_beta   90.00
_cell.angle_gamma   90.00
#
_symmetry.space_group_name_H-M   'P 1'
#
loop_
_entity.id
_entity.type
_entity.pdbx_description
1 polymer ?
#
loop_
_entity_poly.entity_id
_entity_poly.type
_entity_poly.pdbx_seq_one_letter_code
_entity_poly.pdbx_strand_id
1 'polypeptide(L)'
;MQLQQRKSQLIVLRFGIGEEVRGAGQSIIPSSTGAAKAVGKVIPELNGKLTGMAFRVPTPDVSVVDLTVNLAQSTTYEASKRCDERRLLKNELLGILGYTEDQIVSNDLLGESCTSVFDAGAGMALNDTFMKLVAWYDNEWAYSCKCIDLIQHMDSSGEKKDS
;
A
#
# COMPACT_ATOMS: atom_id res chain seq x y z
N MET A 1 9.43 -6.07 -0.80
CA MET A 1 8.11 -5.41 -1.00
C MET A 1 7.66 -5.66 -2.42
N GLN A 2 6.57 -6.38 -2.61
CA GLN A 2 5.96 -6.63 -3.92
C GLN A 2 4.65 -5.84 -3.97
N LEU A 3 4.49 -5.00 -4.97
CA LEU A 3 3.28 -4.24 -5.21
C LEU A 3 2.55 -4.83 -6.40
N GLN A 4 1.31 -5.22 -6.22
CA GLN A 4 0.43 -5.61 -7.30
C GLN A 4 -0.41 -4.39 -7.69
N GLN A 5 -0.29 -3.93 -8.91
CA GLN A 5 -1.03 -2.79 -9.44
C GLN A 5 -1.74 -3.16 -10.74
N ARG A 6 -2.95 -2.67 -10.89
CA ARG A 6 -3.70 -2.70 -12.13
C ARG A 6 -3.40 -1.48 -13.01
N LYS A 7 -3.43 -1.65 -14.31
CA LYS A 7 -3.71 -0.57 -15.27
C LYS A 7 -5.01 -0.86 -16.00
N SER A 8 -5.89 0.13 -16.03
CA SER A 8 -7.00 0.18 -16.96
C SER A 8 -6.52 -0.07 -18.39
N GLN A 9 -7.31 -0.84 -19.16
CA GLN A 9 -7.02 -1.19 -20.54
C GLN A 9 -7.06 0.06 -21.41
N LEU A 10 -5.94 0.74 -21.57
CA LEU A 10 -5.74 1.58 -22.75
C LEU A 10 -4.87 0.78 -23.70
N ILE A 11 -5.47 0.24 -24.76
CA ILE A 11 -4.73 -0.37 -25.87
C ILE A 11 -4.04 0.78 -26.60
N VAL A 12 -2.86 1.12 -26.17
CA VAL A 12 -1.96 1.95 -26.96
C VAL A 12 -1.10 0.98 -27.77
N LEU A 13 -1.45 0.81 -29.02
CA LEU A 13 -0.57 0.20 -30.01
C LEU A 13 0.68 1.08 -30.18
N ARG A 14 1.62 0.91 -29.29
CA ARG A 14 2.96 1.45 -29.44
C ARG A 14 3.87 0.29 -29.82
N PHE A 15 4.41 0.34 -31.01
CA PHE A 15 5.50 -0.52 -31.45
C PHE A 15 6.74 -0.22 -30.61
N GLY A 16 6.82 -0.81 -29.45
CA GLY A 16 7.94 -0.79 -28.53
C GLY A 16 7.82 -2.03 -27.69
N ILE A 17 8.73 -2.92 -27.87
CA ILE A 17 8.76 -4.26 -27.30
C ILE A 17 9.00 -4.15 -25.80
N GLY A 18 7.95 -3.90 -25.01
CA GLY A 18 7.99 -3.96 -23.56
C GLY A 18 6.85 -4.82 -23.03
N GLU A 19 7.10 -5.56 -21.98
CA GLU A 19 6.11 -6.38 -21.28
C GLU A 19 4.91 -5.53 -20.83
N GLU A 20 5.12 -4.24 -20.58
CA GLU A 20 4.09 -3.28 -20.13
C GLU A 20 3.01 -2.97 -21.17
N VAL A 21 3.23 -3.32 -22.45
CA VAL A 21 2.30 -3.03 -23.57
C VAL A 21 1.34 -4.19 -23.82
N ARG A 22 1.60 -5.34 -23.23
CA ARG A 22 0.73 -6.52 -23.34
C ARG A 22 -0.41 -6.40 -22.36
N GLY A 23 -1.64 -6.62 -22.80
CA GLY A 23 -2.83 -6.47 -21.98
C GLY A 23 -2.77 -7.26 -20.69
N ALA A 24 -2.94 -6.59 -19.56
CA ALA A 24 -2.93 -7.20 -18.23
C ALA A 24 -4.17 -8.05 -17.92
N GLY A 25 -5.18 -8.06 -18.79
CA GLY A 25 -6.45 -8.75 -18.56
C GLY A 25 -6.36 -10.29 -18.47
N GLN A 26 -5.24 -10.88 -18.91
CA GLN A 26 -5.03 -12.34 -18.92
C GLN A 26 -3.60 -12.73 -18.55
N SER A 27 -2.78 -11.79 -18.07
CA SER A 27 -1.36 -12.03 -17.85
C SER A 27 -0.89 -11.44 -16.55
N ILE A 28 0.13 -12.03 -15.92
CA ILE A 28 0.90 -11.47 -14.83
C ILE A 28 2.14 -10.82 -15.43
N ILE A 29 2.33 -9.53 -15.19
CA ILE A 29 3.42 -8.76 -15.79
C ILE A 29 4.31 -8.19 -14.71
N PRO A 30 5.59 -8.62 -14.60
CA PRO A 30 6.56 -7.97 -13.72
C PRO A 30 6.82 -6.53 -14.19
N SER A 31 6.97 -5.61 -13.26
CA SER A 31 7.23 -4.21 -13.55
C SER A 31 8.11 -3.58 -12.47
N SER A 32 8.88 -2.59 -12.84
CA SER A 32 9.62 -1.79 -11.86
C SER A 32 8.68 -0.88 -11.07
N THR A 33 9.07 -0.51 -9.87
CA THR A 33 8.35 0.47 -9.05
C THR A 33 9.30 1.44 -8.37
N GLY A 34 8.90 2.70 -8.31
CA GLY A 34 9.58 3.74 -7.54
C GLY A 34 9.18 3.80 -6.06
N ALA A 35 8.24 2.99 -5.61
CA ALA A 35 7.65 3.07 -4.27
C ALA A 35 8.71 2.94 -3.16
N ALA A 36 9.64 1.99 -3.27
CA ALA A 36 10.71 1.80 -2.27
C ALA A 36 11.62 3.04 -2.15
N LYS A 37 11.93 3.71 -3.27
CA LYS A 37 12.69 4.97 -3.27
C LYS A 37 11.88 6.12 -2.66
N ALA A 38 10.58 6.18 -2.92
CA ALA A 38 9.72 7.20 -2.36
C ALA A 38 9.63 7.10 -0.83
N VAL A 39 9.52 5.88 -0.28
CA VAL A 39 9.56 5.67 1.18
C VAL A 39 10.86 6.18 1.79
N GLY A 40 12.02 5.95 1.16
CA GLY A 40 13.31 6.45 1.65
C GLY A 40 13.43 7.99 1.62
N LYS A 41 12.62 8.69 0.82
CA LYS A 41 12.56 10.17 0.87
C LYS A 41 11.74 10.68 2.05
N VAL A 42 10.68 9.96 2.43
CA VAL A 42 9.78 10.33 3.53
C VAL A 42 10.33 9.87 4.88
N ILE A 43 10.96 8.71 4.90
CA ILE A 43 11.58 8.09 6.08
C ILE A 43 13.07 7.88 5.79
N PRO A 44 13.93 8.89 6.04
CA PRO A 44 15.35 8.85 5.66
C PRO A 44 16.13 7.66 6.20
N GLU A 45 15.74 7.14 7.38
CA GLU A 45 16.35 5.97 8.02
C GLU A 45 16.20 4.68 7.19
N LEU A 46 15.22 4.65 6.29
CA LEU A 46 14.96 3.52 5.37
C LEU A 46 15.61 3.71 4.00
N ASN A 47 16.30 4.81 3.78
CA ASN A 47 16.98 5.05 2.50
C ASN A 47 18.04 3.98 2.23
N GLY A 48 17.96 3.35 1.07
CA GLY A 48 18.85 2.27 0.67
C GLY A 48 18.58 0.90 1.35
N LYS A 49 17.59 0.81 2.25
CA LYS A 49 17.22 -0.44 2.94
C LYS A 49 16.02 -1.15 2.31
N LEU A 50 15.30 -0.48 1.42
CA LEU A 50 14.12 -1.03 0.76
C LEU A 50 14.35 -1.18 -0.73
N THR A 51 13.88 -2.29 -1.26
CA THR A 51 13.75 -2.53 -2.69
C THR A 51 12.38 -3.11 -2.98
N GLY A 52 11.96 -3.07 -4.23
CA GLY A 52 10.67 -3.64 -4.58
C GLY A 52 10.46 -3.74 -6.08
N MET A 53 9.52 -4.59 -6.43
CA MET A 53 8.99 -4.75 -7.77
C MET A 53 7.47 -4.81 -7.71
N ALA A 54 6.82 -4.54 -8.82
CA ALA A 54 5.38 -4.64 -8.95
C ALA A 54 5.02 -5.79 -9.89
N PHE A 55 3.87 -6.39 -9.65
CA PHE A 55 3.22 -7.27 -10.60
C PHE A 55 1.88 -6.66 -11.03
N ARG A 56 1.66 -6.58 -12.31
CA ARG A 56 0.35 -6.27 -12.86
C ARG A 56 -0.41 -7.57 -13.03
N VAL A 57 -1.64 -7.60 -12.54
CA VAL A 57 -2.50 -8.78 -12.51
C VAL A 57 -3.86 -8.45 -13.10
N PRO A 58 -4.64 -9.46 -13.57
CA PRO A 58 -5.98 -9.29 -14.13
C PRO A 58 -7.03 -8.93 -13.07
N THR A 59 -6.82 -7.86 -12.32
CA THR A 59 -7.73 -7.35 -11.30
C THR A 59 -8.15 -5.93 -11.66
N PRO A 60 -9.46 -5.60 -11.63
CA PRO A 60 -9.96 -4.30 -12.01
C PRO A 60 -9.37 -3.16 -11.21
N ASP A 61 -9.38 -3.25 -9.92
CA ASP A 61 -8.95 -2.25 -8.98
C ASP A 61 -8.49 -2.92 -7.69
N VAL A 62 -8.03 -2.16 -6.71
CA VAL A 62 -7.44 -2.58 -5.46
C VAL A 62 -6.08 -3.25 -5.66
N SER A 63 -5.12 -2.80 -4.90
CA SER A 63 -3.74 -3.29 -4.90
C SER A 63 -3.39 -3.90 -3.55
N VAL A 64 -2.43 -4.83 -3.58
CA VAL A 64 -1.90 -5.46 -2.37
C VAL A 64 -0.40 -5.16 -2.23
N VAL A 65 0.03 -4.88 -1.02
CA VAL A 65 1.43 -4.79 -0.62
C VAL A 65 1.79 -6.05 0.15
N ASP A 66 2.78 -6.75 -0.34
CA ASP A 66 3.44 -7.86 0.35
C ASP A 66 4.80 -7.35 0.83
N LEU A 67 4.90 -7.07 2.12
CA LEU A 67 6.09 -6.52 2.75
C LEU A 67 6.83 -7.58 3.55
N THR A 68 7.99 -8.00 3.05
CA THR A 68 8.90 -8.88 3.79
C THR A 68 9.97 -8.05 4.49
N VAL A 69 10.09 -8.21 5.80
CA VAL A 69 10.99 -7.40 6.63
C VAL A 69 11.84 -8.24 7.57
N ASN A 70 13.09 -7.79 7.78
CA ASN A 70 13.90 -8.14 8.92
C ASN A 70 13.79 -7.03 9.97
N LEU A 71 13.34 -7.38 11.16
CA LEU A 71 13.19 -6.45 12.28
C LEU A 71 14.52 -6.28 13.02
N ALA A 72 14.79 -5.06 13.47
CA ALA A 72 15.96 -4.77 14.30
C ALA A 72 15.83 -5.32 15.73
N GLN A 73 14.61 -5.53 16.19
CA GLN A 73 14.29 -6.11 17.50
C GLN A 73 13.34 -7.29 17.30
N SER A 74 13.54 -8.36 18.06
CA SER A 74 12.66 -9.50 18.04
C SER A 74 11.28 -9.17 18.58
N THR A 75 10.24 -9.67 17.93
CA THR A 75 8.85 -9.56 18.36
C THR A 75 8.03 -10.73 17.83
N THR A 76 6.85 -10.95 18.37
CA THR A 76 5.92 -11.95 17.84
C THR A 76 4.96 -11.31 16.85
N TYR A 77 4.44 -12.11 15.93
CA TYR A 77 3.41 -11.64 14.99
C TYR A 77 2.18 -11.09 15.69
N GLU A 78 1.76 -11.74 16.77
CA GLU A 78 0.64 -11.28 17.61
C GLU A 78 0.91 -9.93 18.31
N ALA A 79 2.15 -9.65 18.66
CA ALA A 79 2.53 -8.35 19.22
C ALA A 79 2.47 -7.24 18.15
N SER A 80 2.82 -7.57 16.90
CA SER A 80 2.70 -6.65 15.76
C SER A 80 1.24 -6.31 15.48
N LYS A 81 0.36 -7.30 15.40
CA LYS A 81 -1.09 -7.11 15.25
C LYS A 81 -1.65 -6.15 16.31
N ARG A 82 -1.36 -6.42 17.58
CA ARG A 82 -1.81 -5.57 18.70
C ARG A 82 -1.28 -4.16 18.66
N CYS A 83 -0.12 -3.93 18.06
CA CYS A 83 0.43 -2.59 17.90
C CYS A 83 -0.42 -1.76 16.92
N ASP A 84 -0.78 -2.33 15.79
CA ASP A 84 -1.58 -1.66 14.78
C ASP A 84 -3.02 -1.44 15.26
N GLU A 85 -3.63 -2.43 15.86
CA GLU A 85 -4.94 -2.30 16.51
C GLU A 85 -4.98 -1.17 17.57
N ARG A 86 -3.95 -1.07 18.43
CA ARG A 86 -3.84 0.01 19.43
C ARG A 86 -3.71 1.39 18.81
N ARG A 87 -3.01 1.53 17.68
CA ARG A 87 -2.87 2.81 16.97
C ARG A 87 -4.20 3.27 16.38
N LEU A 88 -4.99 2.33 15.88
CA LEU A 88 -6.36 2.60 15.44
C LEU A 88 -7.25 3.03 16.60
N LEU A 89 -7.23 2.30 17.70
CA LEU A 89 -8.02 2.61 18.91
C LEU A 89 -7.66 3.98 19.52
N LYS A 90 -6.42 4.44 19.37
CA LYS A 90 -5.98 5.78 19.82
C LYS A 90 -6.29 6.90 18.86
N ASN A 91 -6.97 6.62 17.75
CA ASN A 91 -7.28 7.57 16.68
C ASN A 91 -6.05 8.22 15.99
N GLU A 92 -4.83 7.75 16.25
CA GLU A 92 -3.62 8.31 15.65
C GLU A 92 -3.60 8.15 14.12
N LEU A 93 -4.20 7.08 13.61
CA LEU A 93 -4.24 6.73 12.18
C LEU A 93 -5.68 6.56 11.66
N LEU A 94 -6.64 7.18 12.32
CA LEU A 94 -8.05 7.10 11.92
C LEU A 94 -8.23 7.63 10.48
N GLY A 95 -8.90 6.85 9.63
CA GLY A 95 -9.10 7.16 8.21
C GLY A 95 -7.83 7.06 7.34
N ILE A 96 -6.70 6.62 7.92
CA ILE A 96 -5.44 6.38 7.22
C ILE A 96 -5.14 4.88 7.16
N LEU A 97 -5.18 4.22 8.31
CA LEU A 97 -4.93 2.79 8.44
C LEU A 97 -6.23 2.07 8.81
N GLY A 98 -6.61 1.08 8.02
CA GLY A 98 -7.62 0.09 8.35
C GLY A 98 -6.99 -1.20 8.88
N TYR A 99 -7.77 -2.06 9.50
CA TYR A 99 -7.34 -3.35 10.05
C TYR A 99 -8.43 -4.40 9.81
N THR A 100 -8.03 -5.59 9.41
CA THR A 100 -8.94 -6.72 9.27
C THR A 100 -8.28 -8.04 9.68
N GLU A 101 -9.08 -8.96 10.19
CA GLU A 101 -8.74 -10.37 10.40
C GLU A 101 -9.61 -11.29 9.54
N ASP A 102 -10.52 -10.72 8.76
CA ASP A 102 -11.40 -11.46 7.87
C ASP A 102 -10.64 -11.99 6.65
N GLN A 103 -11.19 -13.05 6.07
CA GLN A 103 -10.69 -13.61 4.81
C GLN A 103 -11.20 -12.77 3.64
N ILE A 104 -10.50 -11.69 3.34
CA ILE A 104 -10.88 -10.74 2.29
C ILE A 104 -10.14 -10.98 0.98
N VAL A 105 -10.74 -10.50 -0.10
CA VAL A 105 -10.16 -10.42 -1.44
C VAL A 105 -10.21 -8.96 -1.95
N SER A 106 -9.50 -8.67 -3.03
CA SER A 106 -9.40 -7.30 -3.57
C SER A 106 -10.76 -6.61 -3.76
N ASN A 107 -11.78 -7.34 -4.21
CA ASN A 107 -13.10 -6.75 -4.48
C ASN A 107 -13.84 -6.28 -3.23
N ASP A 108 -13.52 -6.82 -2.06
CA ASP A 108 -14.14 -6.40 -0.79
C ASP A 108 -13.73 -4.99 -0.36
N LEU A 109 -12.64 -4.49 -0.95
CA LEU A 109 -12.06 -3.19 -0.63
C LEU A 109 -12.27 -2.12 -1.71
N LEU A 110 -13.18 -2.38 -2.67
CA LEU A 110 -13.58 -1.36 -3.64
C LEU A 110 -14.28 -0.21 -2.94
N GLY A 111 -13.77 1.01 -3.14
CA GLY A 111 -14.29 2.22 -2.50
C GLY A 111 -13.76 2.43 -1.07
N GLU A 112 -12.76 1.67 -0.62
CA GLU A 112 -12.14 1.89 0.69
C GLU A 112 -11.35 3.21 0.69
N SER A 113 -11.65 4.06 1.65
CA SER A 113 -11.04 5.40 1.80
C SER A 113 -9.74 5.40 2.62
N CYS A 114 -9.52 4.36 3.42
CA CYS A 114 -8.26 4.20 4.14
C CYS A 114 -7.09 4.08 3.16
N THR A 115 -6.00 4.76 3.47
CA THR A 115 -4.78 4.72 2.65
C THR A 115 -4.16 3.33 2.59
N SER A 116 -4.34 2.55 3.64
CA SER A 116 -3.86 1.18 3.75
C SER A 116 -4.73 0.41 4.74
N VAL A 117 -5.10 -0.83 4.40
CA VAL A 117 -5.79 -1.77 5.30
C VAL A 117 -4.84 -2.91 5.61
N PHE A 118 -4.41 -3.01 6.86
CA PHE A 118 -3.55 -4.11 7.30
C PHE A 118 -4.37 -5.40 7.41
N ASP A 119 -3.94 -6.42 6.68
CA ASP A 119 -4.53 -7.77 6.70
C ASP A 119 -3.77 -8.63 7.70
N ALA A 120 -4.31 -8.69 8.90
CA ALA A 120 -3.70 -9.43 10.00
C ALA A 120 -3.85 -10.96 9.86
N GLY A 121 -4.78 -11.40 9.01
CA GLY A 121 -4.99 -12.81 8.69
C GLY A 121 -4.04 -13.35 7.63
N ALA A 122 -3.61 -12.52 6.68
CA ALA A 122 -2.79 -12.95 5.54
C ALA A 122 -1.28 -12.93 5.82
N GLY A 123 -0.82 -12.19 6.83
CA GLY A 123 0.60 -12.11 7.16
C GLY A 123 1.10 -13.31 7.96
N MET A 124 2.42 -13.43 8.08
CA MET A 124 3.05 -14.52 8.84
C MET A 124 4.44 -14.13 9.35
N ALA A 125 4.91 -14.79 10.41
CA ALA A 125 6.28 -14.74 10.86
C ALA A 125 7.00 -16.05 10.53
N LEU A 126 8.22 -15.96 10.02
CA LEU A 126 9.11 -17.11 9.90
C LEU A 126 9.86 -17.36 11.22
N ASN A 127 10.22 -16.29 11.89
CA ASN A 127 10.82 -16.27 13.23
C ASN A 127 10.57 -14.90 13.88
N ASP A 128 11.13 -14.66 15.04
CA ASP A 128 10.89 -13.44 15.83
C ASP A 128 11.41 -12.14 15.18
N THR A 129 12.22 -12.23 14.14
CA THR A 129 12.79 -11.07 13.45
C THR A 129 12.42 -11.01 11.97
N PHE A 130 11.92 -12.07 11.38
CA PHE A 130 11.58 -12.14 9.96
C PHE A 130 10.09 -12.31 9.77
N MET A 131 9.45 -11.29 9.22
CA MET A 131 8.00 -11.23 9.06
C MET A 131 7.60 -10.88 7.63
N LYS A 132 6.44 -11.37 7.26
CA LYS A 132 5.73 -11.03 6.05
C LYS A 132 4.40 -10.38 6.43
N LEU A 133 4.24 -9.14 6.03
CA LEU A 133 3.06 -8.33 6.32
C LEU A 133 2.29 -8.07 5.03
N VAL A 134 0.99 -8.13 5.09
CA VAL A 134 0.11 -7.89 3.94
C VAL A 134 -0.77 -6.68 4.24
N ALA A 135 -0.90 -5.80 3.27
CA ALA A 135 -1.81 -4.67 3.34
C ALA A 135 -2.43 -4.40 1.98
N TRP A 136 -3.67 -3.94 2.00
CA TRP A 136 -4.47 -3.62 0.82
C TRP A 136 -4.70 -2.12 0.71
N TYR A 137 -4.98 -1.65 -0.48
CA TYR A 137 -5.42 -0.27 -0.71
C TYR A 137 -6.17 -0.15 -2.03
N ASP A 138 -7.22 0.66 -2.04
CA ASP A 138 -7.85 1.09 -3.28
C ASP A 138 -6.97 2.19 -3.91
N ASN A 139 -6.33 1.85 -5.02
CA ASN A 139 -5.36 2.74 -5.66
C ASN A 139 -6.02 3.89 -6.44
N GLU A 140 -7.32 3.88 -6.62
CA GLU A 140 -8.08 4.92 -7.30
C GLU A 140 -8.83 5.79 -6.29
N TRP A 141 -9.63 5.20 -5.43
CA TRP A 141 -10.49 5.91 -4.50
C TRP A 141 -9.74 6.54 -3.33
N ALA A 142 -8.94 5.76 -2.62
CA ALA A 142 -8.20 6.26 -1.45
C ALA A 142 -7.23 7.40 -1.82
N TYR A 143 -6.56 7.30 -2.96
CA TYR A 143 -5.70 8.38 -3.45
C TYR A 143 -6.50 9.66 -3.72
N SER A 144 -7.66 9.55 -4.36
CA SER A 144 -8.54 10.69 -4.65
C SER A 144 -9.03 11.36 -3.37
N CYS A 145 -9.42 10.59 -2.36
CA CYS A 145 -9.78 11.09 -1.04
C CYS A 145 -8.62 11.88 -0.40
N LYS A 146 -7.41 11.34 -0.46
CA LYS A 146 -6.23 12.01 0.13
C LYS A 146 -5.82 13.29 -0.60
N CYS A 147 -6.09 13.41 -1.89
CA CYS A 147 -5.93 14.67 -2.60
C CYS A 147 -6.87 15.75 -2.06
N ILE A 148 -8.13 15.41 -1.78
CA ILE A 148 -9.10 16.33 -1.20
C ILE A 148 -8.70 16.69 0.24
N ASP A 149 -8.35 15.71 1.05
CA ASP A 149 -7.86 15.94 2.42
C ASP A 149 -6.67 16.92 2.45
N LEU A 150 -5.74 16.77 1.49
CA LEU A 150 -4.58 17.66 1.38
C LEU A 150 -4.99 19.09 1.02
N ILE A 151 -5.93 19.26 0.08
CA ILE A 151 -6.45 20.59 -0.30
C ILE A 151 -7.09 21.27 0.91
N GLN A 152 -7.94 20.56 1.65
CA GLN A 152 -8.56 21.08 2.87
C GLN A 152 -7.55 21.44 3.94
N HIS A 153 -6.50 20.61 4.10
CA HIS A 153 -5.41 20.89 5.04
C HIS A 153 -4.63 22.16 4.65
N MET A 154 -4.35 22.35 3.37
CA MET A 154 -3.65 23.54 2.86
C MET A 154 -4.48 24.80 3.09
N ASP A 155 -5.79 24.78 2.83
CA ASP A 155 -6.71 25.87 3.06
C ASP A 155 -6.75 26.28 4.54
N SER A 156 -7.01 25.33 5.42
CA SER A 156 -7.05 25.55 6.88
C SER A 156 -5.70 26.03 7.47
N SER A 157 -4.58 25.70 6.81
CA SER A 157 -3.25 26.13 7.23
C SER A 157 -2.89 27.53 6.71
N GLY A 158 -3.50 27.95 5.59
CA GLY A 158 -3.35 29.29 5.01
C GLY A 158 -4.00 30.38 5.84
N GLU A 159 -5.20 30.13 6.36
CA GLU A 159 -5.93 31.09 7.20
C GLU A 159 -5.23 31.47 8.51
N LYS A 160 -4.34 30.59 9.04
CA LYS A 160 -3.59 30.86 10.28
C LYS A 160 -2.39 31.81 10.11
N LYS A 161 -2.06 32.21 8.88
CA LYS A 161 -0.93 33.12 8.62
C LYS A 161 -1.32 34.59 8.51
N ASP A 162 -2.62 34.90 8.40
CA ASP A 162 -3.12 36.28 8.19
C ASP A 162 -3.88 36.83 9.43
N SER A 163 -3.70 36.21 10.61
CA SER A 163 -4.34 36.67 11.86
C SER A 163 -3.32 37.09 12.95
#